data_2c12e92313303e24714a660ca36bbc43
#
_entry.id   2c12e92313303e24714a660ca36bbc43
#
_cell.length_a   1.000
_cell.length_b   1.000
_cell.length_c   1.000
_cell.angle_alpha   90.00
_cell.angle_beta   90.00
_cell.angle_gamma   90.00
#
_symmetry.space_group_name_H-M   'P 1'
#
loop_
_entity.id
_entity.type
_entity.pdbx_description
1 polymer ?
#
loop_
_entity_poly.entity_id
_entity_poly.type
_entity_poly.pdbx_seq_one_letter_code
_entity_poly.pdbx_strand_id
1 'polypeptide(L)'
;MSHISHLAETLIPSEIIKLGNEINDRIRQGQSIYNFTIGDFNPSIFPIPQPLEDAIVEAYRTKKTNYPPANGIAPLREAVRSFIHTFQGLDYDSNQFLISGGGRPLIYAAYRPICDQGEKIVYPVPSWNNN
;
A
#
# COMPACT_ATOMS: atom_id res chain seq x y z
N MET A 1 29.53 -19.24 -6.38
CA MET A 1 28.58 -19.02 -5.27
C MET A 1 28.02 -17.63 -5.44
N SER A 2 26.71 -17.48 -5.51
CA SER A 2 26.07 -16.15 -5.55
C SER A 2 26.21 -15.53 -4.15
N HIS A 3 26.91 -14.40 -4.07
CA HIS A 3 27.01 -13.63 -2.83
C HIS A 3 25.74 -12.79 -2.68
N ILE A 4 25.01 -13.00 -1.61
CA ILE A 4 23.88 -12.13 -1.22
C ILE A 4 24.35 -11.19 -0.09
N SER A 5 23.68 -10.04 0.05
CA SER A 5 24.04 -9.07 1.08
C SER A 5 23.70 -9.59 2.49
N HIS A 6 24.42 -9.14 3.50
CA HIS A 6 24.11 -9.46 4.90
C HIS A 6 22.66 -9.10 5.29
N LEU A 7 22.14 -8.00 4.74
CA LEU A 7 20.72 -7.61 4.94
C LEU A 7 19.76 -8.71 4.43
N ALA A 8 20.06 -9.29 3.26
CA ALA A 8 19.22 -10.36 2.70
C ALA A 8 19.37 -11.68 3.48
N GLU A 9 20.57 -11.99 3.97
CA GLU A 9 20.82 -13.17 4.81
C GLU A 9 20.10 -13.11 6.16
N THR A 10 20.00 -11.92 6.74
CA THR A 10 19.44 -11.71 8.08
C THR A 10 17.98 -11.28 8.07
N LEU A 11 17.34 -11.24 6.89
CA LEU A 11 15.95 -10.83 6.76
C LEU A 11 15.01 -11.78 7.53
N ILE A 12 14.28 -11.24 8.48
CA ILE A 12 13.27 -11.99 9.23
C ILE A 12 11.92 -11.83 8.50
N PRO A 13 11.32 -12.93 8.00
CA PRO A 13 9.99 -12.86 7.38
C PRO A 13 8.92 -12.39 8.36
N SER A 14 7.92 -11.67 7.85
CA SER A 14 6.79 -11.20 8.67
C SER A 14 6.04 -12.37 9.33
N GLU A 15 5.88 -12.33 10.65
CA GLU A 15 5.13 -13.34 11.42
C GLU A 15 3.67 -13.44 10.96
N ILE A 16 3.06 -12.32 10.54
CA ILE A 16 1.69 -12.31 10.00
C ILE A 16 1.59 -13.13 8.72
N ILE A 17 2.59 -13.05 7.84
CA ILE A 17 2.62 -13.83 6.60
C ILE A 17 2.81 -15.31 6.92
N LYS A 18 3.68 -15.67 7.86
CA LYS A 18 3.86 -17.06 8.30
C LYS A 18 2.55 -17.64 8.85
N LEU A 19 1.90 -16.89 9.75
CA LEU A 19 0.62 -17.28 10.34
C LEU A 19 -0.47 -17.42 9.29
N GLY A 20 -0.55 -16.48 8.34
CA GLY A 20 -1.50 -16.52 7.23
C GLY A 20 -1.30 -17.78 6.35
N ASN A 21 -0.05 -18.12 6.05
CA ASN A 21 0.27 -19.34 5.30
C ASN A 21 -0.12 -20.60 6.07
N GLU A 22 0.20 -20.69 7.37
CA GLU A 22 -0.18 -21.83 8.21
C GLU A 22 -1.71 -22.02 8.26
N ILE A 23 -2.46 -20.93 8.43
CA ILE A 23 -3.93 -21.00 8.44
C ILE A 23 -4.47 -21.46 7.09
N ASN A 24 -3.93 -20.94 5.98
CA ASN A 24 -4.34 -21.38 4.65
C ASN A 24 -4.04 -22.85 4.40
N ASP A 25 -2.93 -23.37 4.93
CA ASP A 25 -2.61 -24.80 4.85
C ASP A 25 -3.63 -25.65 5.63
N ARG A 26 -4.00 -25.22 6.82
CA ARG A 26 -5.02 -25.92 7.64
C ARG A 26 -6.40 -25.90 6.98
N ILE A 27 -6.79 -24.79 6.35
CA ILE A 27 -8.03 -24.70 5.57
C ILE A 27 -8.00 -25.67 4.39
N ARG A 28 -6.87 -25.74 3.66
CA ARG A 28 -6.70 -26.72 2.56
C ARG A 28 -6.79 -28.17 3.02
N GLN A 29 -6.43 -28.45 4.26
CA GLN A 29 -6.57 -29.76 4.90
C GLN A 29 -8.01 -30.04 5.40
N GLY A 30 -8.96 -29.14 5.12
CA GLY A 30 -10.37 -29.30 5.47
C GLY A 30 -10.75 -28.79 6.86
N GLN A 31 -9.89 -28.09 7.56
CA GLN A 31 -10.24 -27.47 8.85
C GLN A 31 -11.15 -26.26 8.63
N SER A 32 -12.22 -26.17 9.40
CA SER A 32 -13.11 -24.99 9.39
C SER A 32 -12.49 -23.86 10.24
N ILE A 33 -11.90 -22.88 9.60
CA ILE A 33 -11.21 -21.76 10.27
C ILE A 33 -11.70 -20.43 9.68
N TYR A 34 -12.06 -19.50 10.56
CA TYR A 34 -12.26 -18.10 10.20
C TYR A 34 -10.92 -17.38 10.22
N ASN A 35 -10.43 -16.97 9.06
CA ASN A 35 -9.13 -16.31 8.93
C ASN A 35 -9.26 -14.80 9.13
N PHE A 36 -8.71 -14.30 10.23
CA PHE A 36 -8.64 -12.87 10.56
C PHE A 36 -7.20 -12.33 10.56
N THR A 37 -6.25 -13.03 9.96
CA THR A 37 -4.83 -12.64 9.98
C THR A 37 -4.52 -11.46 9.08
N ILE A 38 -5.25 -11.31 7.97
CA ILE A 38 -5.08 -10.23 7.01
C ILE A 38 -6.43 -9.55 6.85
N GLY A 39 -6.43 -8.23 6.96
CA GLY A 39 -7.62 -7.40 6.72
C GLY A 39 -7.91 -7.27 5.22
N ASP A 40 -8.26 -8.40 4.60
CA ASP A 40 -8.62 -8.46 3.19
C ASP A 40 -10.10 -8.83 3.05
N PHE A 41 -10.80 -8.11 2.19
CA PHE A 41 -12.21 -8.36 1.94
C PHE A 41 -12.38 -9.43 0.86
N ASN A 42 -13.27 -10.38 1.11
CA ASN A 42 -13.64 -11.36 0.09
C ASN A 42 -14.37 -10.65 -1.08
N PRO A 43 -13.80 -10.63 -2.29
CA PRO A 43 -14.38 -9.91 -3.43
C PRO A 43 -15.73 -10.47 -3.89
N SER A 44 -16.07 -11.70 -3.52
CA SER A 44 -17.42 -12.25 -3.78
C SER A 44 -18.50 -11.63 -2.90
N ILE A 45 -18.11 -11.06 -1.74
CA ILE A 45 -19.02 -10.40 -0.80
C ILE A 45 -18.91 -8.88 -0.91
N PHE A 46 -17.70 -8.40 -1.13
CA PHE A 46 -17.37 -6.98 -1.23
C PHE A 46 -16.66 -6.70 -2.57
N PRO A 47 -17.39 -6.75 -3.70
CA PRO A 47 -16.81 -6.42 -4.99
C PRO A 47 -16.43 -4.94 -5.05
N ILE A 48 -15.52 -4.59 -5.94
CA ILE A 48 -15.26 -3.17 -6.23
C ILE A 48 -16.54 -2.54 -6.79
N PRO A 49 -16.82 -1.26 -6.48
CA PRO A 49 -17.99 -0.58 -7.02
C PRO A 49 -18.00 -0.57 -8.56
N GLN A 50 -19.13 -0.89 -9.17
CA GLN A 50 -19.27 -0.97 -10.64
C GLN A 50 -18.74 0.27 -11.36
N PRO A 51 -19.02 1.53 -10.91
CA PRO A 51 -18.46 2.69 -11.58
C PRO A 51 -16.94 2.76 -11.60
N LEU A 52 -16.26 2.19 -10.58
CA LEU A 52 -14.81 2.12 -10.53
C LEU A 52 -14.28 1.07 -11.52
N GLU A 53 -14.91 -0.10 -11.59
CA GLU A 53 -14.59 -1.14 -12.57
C GLU A 53 -14.72 -0.61 -13.99
N ASP A 54 -15.84 0.01 -14.32
CA ASP A 54 -16.11 0.59 -15.63
C ASP A 54 -15.07 1.66 -16.01
N ALA A 55 -14.68 2.51 -15.07
CA ALA A 55 -13.67 3.53 -15.28
C ALA A 55 -12.27 2.93 -15.55
N ILE A 56 -11.91 1.84 -14.84
CA ILE A 56 -10.65 1.12 -15.07
C ILE A 56 -10.65 0.49 -16.47
N VAL A 57 -11.71 -0.21 -16.84
CA VAL A 57 -11.85 -0.83 -18.14
C VAL A 57 -11.78 0.22 -19.26
N GLU A 58 -12.46 1.35 -19.09
CA GLU A 58 -12.42 2.45 -20.05
C GLU A 58 -11.02 3.08 -20.17
N ALA A 59 -10.28 3.17 -19.06
CA ALA A 59 -8.90 3.64 -19.12
C ALA A 59 -8.01 2.73 -19.99
N TYR A 60 -8.20 1.41 -19.92
CA TYR A 60 -7.51 0.46 -20.83
C TYR A 60 -7.96 0.63 -22.29
N ARG A 61 -9.24 0.74 -22.56
CA ARG A 61 -9.78 0.93 -23.92
C ARG A 61 -9.27 2.20 -24.56
N THR A 62 -9.16 3.27 -23.77
CA THR A 62 -8.64 4.58 -24.21
C THR A 62 -7.12 4.68 -24.15
N LYS A 63 -6.42 3.54 -23.94
CA LYS A 63 -4.95 3.41 -23.98
C LYS A 63 -4.23 4.33 -22.98
N LYS A 64 -4.81 4.58 -21.80
CA LYS A 64 -4.15 5.31 -20.71
C LYS A 64 -3.12 4.44 -19.99
N THR A 65 -2.15 3.93 -20.73
CA THR A 65 -1.17 2.93 -20.28
C THR A 65 0.28 3.42 -20.36
N ASN A 66 0.47 4.71 -20.56
CA ASN A 66 1.79 5.33 -20.64
C ASN A 66 2.44 5.42 -19.25
N TYR A 67 3.75 5.59 -19.23
CA TYR A 67 4.49 5.94 -18.02
C TYR A 67 3.93 7.22 -17.40
N PRO A 68 3.55 7.20 -16.12
CA PRO A 68 3.12 8.42 -15.44
C PRO A 68 4.33 9.31 -15.09
N PRO A 69 4.12 10.61 -14.86
CA PRO A 69 5.11 11.46 -14.19
C PRO A 69 5.50 10.87 -12.83
N ALA A 70 6.75 11.14 -12.38
CA ALA A 70 7.30 10.57 -11.13
C ALA A 70 6.45 10.86 -9.89
N ASN A 71 5.77 12.01 -9.85
CA ASN A 71 4.88 12.40 -8.76
C ASN A 71 3.40 12.04 -8.99
N GLY A 72 3.09 11.30 -10.05
CA GLY A 72 1.72 10.94 -10.43
C GLY A 72 1.11 11.89 -11.46
N ILE A 73 0.08 11.40 -12.17
CA ILE A 73 -0.61 12.20 -13.19
C ILE A 73 -1.38 13.37 -12.56
N ALA A 74 -1.38 14.51 -13.24
CA ALA A 74 -1.99 15.74 -12.74
C ALA A 74 -3.47 15.59 -12.38
N PRO A 75 -4.33 14.91 -13.18
CA PRO A 75 -5.74 14.69 -12.81
C PRO A 75 -5.92 13.93 -11.51
N LEU A 76 -5.06 12.94 -11.21
CA LEU A 76 -5.14 12.18 -9.97
C LEU A 76 -4.71 13.03 -8.77
N ARG A 77 -3.63 13.81 -8.90
CA ARG A 77 -3.18 14.72 -7.83
C ARG A 77 -4.25 15.77 -7.51
N GLU A 78 -4.93 16.30 -8.52
CA GLU A 78 -6.04 17.24 -8.34
C GLU A 78 -7.26 16.58 -7.67
N ALA A 79 -7.58 15.34 -8.03
CA ALA A 79 -8.64 14.58 -7.38
C ALA A 79 -8.32 14.31 -5.90
N VAL A 80 -7.07 13.96 -5.58
CA VAL A 80 -6.61 13.78 -4.19
C VAL A 80 -6.68 15.11 -3.43
N ARG A 81 -6.23 16.22 -4.04
CA ARG A 81 -6.36 17.56 -3.45
C ARG A 81 -7.82 17.87 -3.06
N SER A 82 -8.72 17.67 -4.01
CA SER A 82 -10.15 17.93 -3.79
C SER A 82 -10.73 17.02 -2.70
N PHE A 83 -10.34 15.77 -2.67
CA PHE A 83 -10.75 14.82 -1.64
C PHE A 83 -10.27 15.27 -0.24
N ILE A 84 -9.01 15.62 -0.09
CA ILE A 84 -8.43 16.09 1.17
C ILE A 84 -9.11 17.38 1.64
N HIS A 85 -9.31 18.33 0.72
CA HIS A 85 -10.06 19.55 1.03
C HIS A 85 -11.48 19.25 1.53
N THR A 86 -12.22 18.41 0.80
CA THR A 86 -13.63 18.10 1.12
C THR A 86 -13.81 17.37 2.44
N PHE A 87 -12.98 16.37 2.72
CA PHE A 87 -13.17 15.47 3.86
C PHE A 87 -12.34 15.83 5.09
N GLN A 88 -11.26 16.59 4.93
CA GLN A 88 -10.37 16.96 6.02
C GLN A 88 -10.27 18.48 6.26
N GLY A 89 -10.79 19.29 5.35
CA GLY A 89 -10.71 20.75 5.42
C GLY A 89 -9.30 21.31 5.27
N LEU A 90 -8.38 20.53 4.65
CA LEU A 90 -6.99 20.93 4.46
C LEU A 90 -6.77 21.43 3.04
N ASP A 91 -6.06 22.53 2.89
CA ASP A 91 -5.72 23.12 1.61
C ASP A 91 -4.24 22.91 1.30
N TYR A 92 -3.99 22.19 0.20
CA TYR A 92 -2.69 21.95 -0.38
C TYR A 92 -2.70 22.24 -1.88
N ASP A 93 -1.57 22.65 -2.42
CA ASP A 93 -1.40 22.71 -3.87
C ASP A 93 -1.26 21.31 -4.46
N SER A 94 -1.73 21.09 -5.68
CA SER A 94 -1.65 19.77 -6.35
C SER A 94 -0.20 19.27 -6.55
N ASN A 95 0.79 20.16 -6.54
CA ASN A 95 2.22 19.82 -6.61
C ASN A 95 2.80 19.30 -5.27
N GLN A 96 2.06 19.42 -4.17
CA GLN A 96 2.44 18.91 -2.85
C GLN A 96 2.01 17.43 -2.66
N PHE A 97 1.39 16.82 -3.66
CA PHE A 97 1.00 15.42 -3.64
C PHE A 97 1.97 14.54 -4.43
N LEU A 98 2.39 13.46 -3.81
CA LEU A 98 3.16 12.38 -4.42
C LEU A 98 2.30 11.11 -4.45
N ILE A 99 2.10 10.56 -5.64
CA ILE A 99 1.32 9.33 -5.86
C ILE A 99 2.26 8.15 -6.07
N SER A 100 1.99 7.06 -5.39
CA SER A 100 2.74 5.81 -5.53
C SER A 100 1.80 4.61 -5.62
N GLY A 101 2.28 3.49 -6.11
CA GLY A 101 1.57 2.21 -6.19
C GLY A 101 1.35 1.53 -4.82
N GLY A 102 1.27 2.30 -3.75
CA GLY A 102 1.00 1.86 -2.39
C GLY A 102 1.60 2.78 -1.34
N GLY A 103 1.11 2.71 -0.10
CA GLY A 103 1.57 3.57 1.01
C GLY A 103 2.96 3.21 1.53
N ARG A 104 3.34 1.94 1.54
CA ARG A 104 4.64 1.49 2.11
C ARG A 104 5.87 2.11 1.45
N PRO A 105 5.98 2.18 0.12
CA PRO A 105 7.09 2.88 -0.52
C PRO A 105 7.18 4.36 -0.12
N LEU A 106 6.03 5.00 0.09
CA LEU A 106 5.98 6.41 0.52
C LEU A 106 6.46 6.59 1.96
N ILE A 107 6.08 5.69 2.88
CA ILE A 107 6.55 5.71 4.28
C ILE A 107 8.07 5.59 4.30
N TYR A 108 8.61 4.57 3.64
CA TYR A 108 10.07 4.38 3.54
C TYR A 108 10.76 5.58 2.90
N ALA A 109 10.21 6.08 1.79
CA ALA A 109 10.77 7.23 1.10
C ALA A 109 10.70 8.51 1.94
N ALA A 110 9.70 8.68 2.80
CA ALA A 110 9.59 9.84 3.69
C ALA A 110 10.69 9.86 4.75
N TYR A 111 11.02 8.71 5.34
CA TYR A 111 12.08 8.64 6.35
C TYR A 111 13.45 9.03 5.80
N ARG A 112 13.77 8.66 4.58
CA ARG A 112 15.08 8.86 3.96
C ARG A 112 15.52 10.31 3.77
N PRO A 113 14.67 11.25 3.32
CA PRO A 113 15.03 12.65 3.19
C PRO A 113 14.84 13.48 4.46
N ILE A 114 14.12 12.94 5.46
CA ILE A 114 13.76 13.70 6.68
C ILE A 114 14.72 13.36 7.83
N CYS A 115 15.25 12.13 7.87
CA CYS A 115 16.04 11.64 9.00
C CYS A 115 17.41 11.16 8.57
N ASP A 116 18.45 11.68 9.19
CA ASP A 116 19.82 11.22 9.08
C ASP A 116 20.14 10.09 10.06
N GLN A 117 21.30 9.46 9.86
CA GLN A 117 21.75 8.40 10.75
C GLN A 117 21.93 8.91 12.18
N GLY A 118 21.24 8.26 13.12
CA GLY A 118 21.27 8.61 14.55
C GLY A 118 20.13 9.50 15.02
N GLU A 119 19.33 10.07 14.10
CA GLU A 119 18.10 10.76 14.45
C GLU A 119 16.98 9.79 14.84
N LYS A 120 15.97 10.29 15.52
CA LYS A 120 14.89 9.47 16.08
C LYS A 120 13.58 9.80 15.41
N ILE A 121 12.84 8.77 15.00
CA ILE A 121 11.46 8.85 14.57
C ILE A 121 10.57 8.35 15.71
N VAL A 122 9.53 9.12 16.03
CA VAL A 122 8.55 8.76 17.07
C VAL A 122 7.22 8.44 16.41
N TYR A 123 6.64 7.31 16.75
CA TYR A 123 5.31 6.90 16.29
C TYR A 123 4.50 6.29 17.45
N PRO A 124 3.15 6.38 17.41
CA PRO A 124 2.31 5.80 18.45
C PRO A 124 2.28 4.27 18.37
N VAL A 125 2.17 3.62 19.53
CA VAL A 125 1.94 2.17 19.62
C VAL A 125 0.69 1.91 20.44
N PRO A 126 -0.11 0.87 20.14
CA PRO A 126 0.10 -0.14 19.09
C PRO A 126 -0.08 0.43 17.68
N SER A 127 0.74 -0.01 16.74
CA SER A 127 0.74 0.43 15.36
C SER A 127 1.01 -0.76 14.42
N TRP A 128 0.96 -0.52 13.12
CA TRP A 128 1.33 -1.53 12.14
C TRP A 128 2.81 -1.91 12.29
N ASN A 129 3.11 -3.22 12.32
CA ASN A 129 4.44 -3.75 12.63
C ASN A 129 5.53 -3.51 11.57
N ASN A 130 5.20 -2.90 10.45
CA ASN A 130 6.15 -2.55 9.38
C ASN A 130 6.52 -1.05 9.37
N ASN A 131 6.27 -0.34 10.46
CA ASN A 131 6.69 1.06 10.64
C ASN A 131 8.16 1.13 11.06
#